data_8bc306b44cb671e3ffef9c13eba4a6cd
#
_entry.id   8bc306b44cb671e3ffef9c13eba4a6cd
#
_cell.length_a   1.000
_cell.length_b   1.000
_cell.length_c   1.000
_cell.angle_alpha   90.00
_cell.angle_beta   90.00
_cell.angle_gamma   90.00
#
_symmetry.space_group_name_H-M   'P 1'
#
loop_
_entity.id
_entity.type
_entity.pdbx_description
1 polymer ?
#
loop_
_entity_poly.entity_id
_entity_poly.type
_entity_poly.pdbx_seq_one_letter_code
_entity_poly.pdbx_strand_id
1 'polypeptide(L)'
;MRTVYRIWLWAFAWLALCVPMTTAQTVFKPVAVVNESVITGYDLSQRAQLLATMEARGRSAEQMRRQALESLIVDRLKLQAGSSVGLAPTEEVINLGFDLFAQQNGQQPDELRTRLNGLGISNQAINDFVAAETIWREVVRARFLTRAEPSQTRIDEELRLSADLTNTSYRLKELGVVFTGNQAQDRAKRNQIVELYNQLQFGGDFDAAVREFSETPSAAQGGQLGWVPGSRLPLNLVRDLNRLEAGQITRPLSIQNGLAILQLVERRSDGQTNAVEASAEQREQVRQRLLTEEVTRLAEGYMQEIRRDALIELR
;
A
#
# COMPACT_ATOMS: atom_id res chain seq x y z
N MET A 1 -1.22 -76.93 39.05
CA MET A 1 -1.00 -75.45 39.18
C MET A 1 -0.15 -74.89 38.04
N ARG A 2 -0.60 -75.01 36.77
CA ARG A 2 0.21 -74.54 35.63
C ARG A 2 -0.62 -73.87 34.53
N THR A 3 -1.90 -73.50 34.78
CA THR A 3 -2.81 -73.04 33.73
C THR A 3 -3.36 -71.58 33.95
N VAL A 4 -2.98 -70.93 35.04
CA VAL A 4 -3.58 -69.58 35.39
C VAL A 4 -2.70 -68.41 34.95
N TYR A 5 -1.42 -68.61 34.61
CA TYR A 5 -0.47 -67.53 34.26
C TYR A 5 -0.47 -67.12 32.78
N ARG A 6 -1.20 -67.79 31.89
CA ARG A 6 -1.20 -67.46 30.42
C ARG A 6 -2.29 -66.53 29.98
N ILE A 7 -3.27 -66.21 30.80
CA ILE A 7 -4.42 -65.35 30.43
C ILE A 7 -4.14 -63.85 30.73
N TRP A 8 -3.19 -63.54 31.61
CA TRP A 8 -2.87 -62.14 31.99
C TRP A 8 -1.92 -61.41 31.05
N LEU A 9 -1.25 -62.13 30.15
CA LEU A 9 -0.31 -61.48 29.18
C LEU A 9 -0.98 -60.94 27.92
N TRP A 10 -2.22 -61.27 27.64
CA TRP A 10 -2.95 -60.76 26.48
C TRP A 10 -3.83 -59.54 26.78
N ALA A 11 -4.11 -59.22 28.03
CA ALA A 11 -4.90 -58.07 28.42
C ALA A 11 -4.10 -56.75 28.43
N PHE A 12 -2.76 -56.81 28.45
CA PHE A 12 -1.90 -55.59 28.49
C PHE A 12 -1.48 -55.08 27.10
N ALA A 13 -1.73 -55.83 26.03
CA ALA A 13 -1.32 -55.47 24.67
C ALA A 13 -2.37 -54.58 23.94
N TRP A 14 -3.56 -54.38 24.51
CA TRP A 14 -4.65 -53.60 23.88
C TRP A 14 -4.85 -52.17 24.41
N LEU A 15 -4.02 -51.75 25.41
CA LEU A 15 -4.17 -50.42 26.01
C LEU A 15 -3.21 -49.34 25.46
N ALA A 16 -2.41 -49.66 24.44
CA ALA A 16 -1.35 -48.77 23.94
C ALA A 16 -1.62 -48.12 22.57
N LEU A 17 -2.88 -48.13 22.06
CA LEU A 17 -3.22 -47.51 20.74
C LEU A 17 -4.35 -46.48 20.79
N CYS A 18 -4.52 -45.80 21.90
CA CYS A 18 -5.27 -44.55 21.92
C CYS A 18 -4.30 -43.35 21.93
N VAL A 19 -3.59 -43.14 20.82
CA VAL A 19 -2.94 -41.86 20.55
C VAL A 19 -4.08 -40.89 20.20
N PRO A 20 -4.30 -39.80 20.94
CA PRO A 20 -5.31 -38.82 20.54
C PRO A 20 -4.87 -38.12 19.25
N MET A 21 -5.44 -38.53 18.12
CA MET A 21 -5.36 -37.82 16.84
C MET A 21 -6.23 -36.55 16.88
N THR A 22 -5.99 -35.60 17.78
CA THR A 22 -6.86 -34.46 17.94
C THR A 22 -6.27 -33.14 17.44
N THR A 23 -5.01 -33.09 17.00
CA THR A 23 -4.39 -31.81 16.55
C THR A 23 -4.44 -31.59 15.05
N ALA A 24 -4.58 -32.61 14.22
CA ALA A 24 -4.61 -32.46 12.76
C ALA A 24 -5.96 -31.96 12.23
N GLN A 25 -7.07 -32.20 12.91
CA GLN A 25 -8.42 -31.85 12.43
C GLN A 25 -8.74 -30.34 12.54
N THR A 26 -8.04 -29.58 13.38
CA THR A 26 -8.34 -28.14 13.58
C THR A 26 -7.73 -27.25 12.51
N VAL A 27 -6.64 -27.67 11.88
CA VAL A 27 -5.90 -26.85 10.89
C VAL A 27 -6.66 -26.73 9.56
N PHE A 28 -7.41 -27.77 9.17
CA PHE A 28 -8.21 -27.77 7.93
C PHE A 28 -9.69 -27.40 8.16
N LYS A 29 -10.05 -26.95 9.36
CA LYS A 29 -11.41 -26.50 9.64
C LYS A 29 -11.71 -25.25 8.81
N PRO A 30 -12.89 -25.16 8.16
CA PRO A 30 -13.32 -23.95 7.49
C PRO A 30 -13.36 -22.76 8.45
N VAL A 31 -12.79 -21.63 8.04
CA VAL A 31 -12.85 -20.33 8.76
C VAL A 31 -13.70 -19.32 8.03
N ALA A 32 -13.86 -19.48 6.71
CA ALA A 32 -14.79 -18.72 5.89
C ALA A 32 -15.18 -19.50 4.63
N VAL A 33 -16.31 -19.11 4.03
CA VAL A 33 -16.75 -19.58 2.73
C VAL A 33 -17.07 -18.36 1.88
N VAL A 34 -16.56 -18.28 0.66
CA VAL A 34 -16.80 -17.21 -0.31
C VAL A 34 -17.48 -17.83 -1.52
N ASN A 35 -18.78 -17.65 -1.65
CA ASN A 35 -19.63 -18.38 -2.58
C ASN A 35 -19.44 -19.90 -2.36
N GLU A 36 -18.84 -20.61 -3.33
CA GLU A 36 -18.54 -22.04 -3.24
C GLU A 36 -17.12 -22.35 -2.77
N SER A 37 -16.28 -21.33 -2.53
CA SER A 37 -14.86 -21.50 -2.19
C SER A 37 -14.63 -21.48 -0.69
N VAL A 38 -14.05 -22.55 -0.15
CA VAL A 38 -13.71 -22.67 1.27
C VAL A 38 -12.35 -22.05 1.54
N ILE A 39 -12.25 -21.32 2.66
CA ILE A 39 -10.99 -20.85 3.25
C ILE A 39 -10.78 -21.63 4.56
N THR A 40 -9.66 -22.32 4.68
CA THR A 40 -9.32 -23.15 5.86
C THR A 40 -8.45 -22.37 6.85
N GLY A 41 -8.35 -22.90 8.09
CA GLY A 41 -7.40 -22.41 9.08
C GLY A 41 -5.94 -22.53 8.61
N TYR A 42 -5.63 -23.55 7.78
CA TYR A 42 -4.31 -23.68 7.15
C TYR A 42 -4.02 -22.53 6.20
N ASP A 43 -4.94 -22.24 5.27
CA ASP A 43 -4.80 -21.12 4.32
C ASP A 43 -4.58 -19.80 5.07
N LEU A 44 -5.35 -19.60 6.14
CA LEU A 44 -5.25 -18.40 6.97
C LEU A 44 -3.88 -18.27 7.65
N SER A 45 -3.34 -19.36 8.18
CA SER A 45 -2.02 -19.35 8.81
C SER A 45 -0.90 -19.10 7.80
N GLN A 46 -0.95 -19.72 6.63
CA GLN A 46 0.00 -19.53 5.55
C GLN A 46 -0.03 -18.10 5.00
N ARG A 47 -1.23 -17.51 4.81
CA ARG A 47 -1.38 -16.14 4.37
C ARG A 47 -0.86 -15.15 5.43
N ALA A 48 -1.12 -15.38 6.71
CA ALA A 48 -0.60 -14.54 7.79
C ALA A 48 0.93 -14.54 7.83
N GLN A 49 1.56 -15.71 7.64
CA GLN A 49 3.01 -15.81 7.51
C GLN A 49 3.54 -15.07 6.28
N LEU A 50 2.91 -15.23 5.12
CA LEU A 50 3.30 -14.54 3.89
C LEU A 50 3.25 -13.02 4.08
N LEU A 51 2.14 -12.47 4.59
CA LEU A 51 2.00 -11.05 4.84
C LEU A 51 3.02 -10.51 5.86
N ALA A 52 3.37 -11.30 6.88
CA ALA A 52 4.39 -10.91 7.85
C ALA A 52 5.80 -10.76 7.24
N THR A 53 6.07 -11.39 6.08
CA THR A 53 7.34 -11.21 5.36
C THR A 53 7.39 -9.94 4.53
N MET A 54 6.22 -9.40 4.16
CA MET A 54 6.07 -8.26 3.25
C MET A 54 5.90 -6.93 3.99
N GLU A 55 5.47 -6.97 5.24
CA GLU A 55 5.12 -5.78 6.01
C GLU A 55 6.17 -5.43 7.06
N ALA A 56 6.36 -4.11 7.28
CA ALA A 56 7.18 -3.61 8.37
C ALA A 56 6.57 -3.98 9.74
N ARG A 57 7.42 -4.34 10.70
CA ARG A 57 7.07 -4.77 12.06
C ARG A 57 6.17 -3.76 12.77
N GLY A 58 5.13 -4.22 13.46
CA GLY A 58 4.31 -3.37 14.34
C GLY A 58 2.85 -3.79 14.51
N ARG A 59 2.37 -4.83 13.80
CA ARG A 59 1.00 -5.33 13.96
C ARG A 59 0.91 -6.45 14.99
N SER A 60 -0.21 -6.52 15.72
CA SER A 60 -0.51 -7.64 16.60
C SER A 60 -0.86 -8.90 15.79
N ALA A 61 -0.70 -10.08 16.39
CA ALA A 61 -1.06 -11.35 15.75
C ALA A 61 -2.54 -11.38 15.32
N GLU A 62 -3.41 -10.76 16.10
CA GLU A 62 -4.84 -10.65 15.79
C GLU A 62 -5.13 -9.74 14.59
N GLN A 63 -4.44 -8.62 14.48
CA GLN A 63 -4.53 -7.73 13.32
C GLN A 63 -4.03 -8.42 12.05
N MET A 64 -2.91 -9.14 12.14
CA MET A 64 -2.35 -9.92 11.04
C MET A 64 -3.32 -11.01 10.58
N ARG A 65 -3.94 -11.72 11.52
CA ARG A 65 -4.93 -12.76 11.21
C ARG A 65 -6.15 -12.20 10.49
N ARG A 66 -6.69 -11.08 10.95
CA ARG A 66 -7.83 -10.40 10.27
C ARG A 66 -7.46 -9.97 8.85
N GLN A 67 -6.29 -9.38 8.68
CA GLN A 67 -5.81 -8.97 7.37
C GLN A 67 -5.59 -10.16 6.43
N ALA A 68 -5.05 -11.25 6.94
CA ALA A 68 -4.86 -12.47 6.17
C ALA A 68 -6.20 -13.06 5.68
N LEU A 69 -7.22 -13.08 6.56
CA LEU A 69 -8.56 -13.53 6.18
C LEU A 69 -9.16 -12.65 5.09
N GLU A 70 -9.08 -11.35 5.27
CA GLU A 70 -9.55 -10.38 4.29
C GLU A 70 -8.86 -10.53 2.93
N SER A 71 -7.54 -10.69 2.94
CA SER A 71 -6.75 -10.95 1.74
C SER A 71 -7.19 -12.24 1.03
N LEU A 72 -7.43 -13.32 1.76
CA LEU A 72 -7.90 -14.58 1.18
C LEU A 72 -9.31 -14.47 0.56
N ILE A 73 -10.21 -13.74 1.22
CA ILE A 73 -11.56 -13.46 0.68
C ILE A 73 -11.44 -12.71 -0.65
N VAL A 74 -10.63 -11.66 -0.69
CA VAL A 74 -10.38 -10.88 -1.92
C VAL A 74 -9.78 -11.75 -3.01
N ASP A 75 -8.83 -12.63 -2.69
CA ASP A 75 -8.24 -13.54 -3.69
C ASP A 75 -9.26 -14.52 -4.27
N ARG A 76 -10.17 -15.07 -3.45
CA ARG A 76 -11.26 -15.92 -3.97
C ARG A 76 -12.16 -15.15 -4.95
N LEU A 77 -12.48 -13.89 -4.64
CA LEU A 77 -13.26 -13.03 -5.53
C LEU A 77 -12.53 -12.71 -6.84
N LYS A 78 -11.21 -12.41 -6.78
CA LYS A 78 -10.37 -12.19 -7.97
C LYS A 78 -10.37 -13.41 -8.90
N LEU A 79 -10.18 -14.61 -8.35
CA LEU A 79 -10.16 -15.84 -9.12
C LEU A 79 -11.53 -16.14 -9.74
N GLN A 80 -12.62 -15.92 -9.02
CA GLN A 80 -13.99 -16.08 -9.53
C GLN A 80 -14.29 -15.07 -10.64
N ALA A 81 -13.87 -13.81 -10.49
CA ALA A 81 -13.97 -12.81 -11.56
C ALA A 81 -13.17 -13.22 -12.79
N GLY A 82 -11.98 -13.80 -12.64
CA GLY A 82 -11.21 -14.38 -13.74
C GLY A 82 -11.94 -15.51 -14.44
N SER A 83 -12.46 -16.46 -13.67
CA SER A 83 -13.23 -17.60 -14.19
C SER A 83 -14.44 -17.16 -15.01
N SER A 84 -15.13 -16.10 -14.59
CA SER A 84 -16.30 -15.56 -15.30
C SER A 84 -15.99 -15.02 -16.71
N VAL A 85 -14.71 -14.72 -16.98
CA VAL A 85 -14.22 -14.25 -18.29
C VAL A 85 -13.27 -15.25 -18.96
N GLY A 86 -13.26 -16.51 -18.49
CA GLY A 86 -12.49 -17.60 -19.09
C GLY A 86 -10.99 -17.60 -18.74
N LEU A 87 -10.58 -16.83 -17.76
CA LEU A 87 -9.19 -16.84 -17.24
C LEU A 87 -9.05 -17.86 -16.11
N ALA A 88 -8.03 -18.70 -16.20
CA ALA A 88 -7.73 -19.74 -15.21
C ALA A 88 -6.29 -19.61 -14.70
N PRO A 89 -6.01 -20.05 -13.46
CA PRO A 89 -4.67 -20.04 -12.88
C PRO A 89 -3.83 -21.22 -13.43
N THR A 90 -3.45 -21.13 -14.69
CA THR A 90 -2.56 -22.11 -15.32
C THR A 90 -1.13 -22.00 -14.74
N GLU A 91 -0.33 -23.03 -14.93
CA GLU A 91 1.06 -23.04 -14.48
C GLU A 91 1.87 -21.87 -15.09
N GLU A 92 1.61 -21.52 -16.34
CA GLU A 92 2.23 -20.38 -17.03
C GLU A 92 1.86 -19.05 -16.35
N VAL A 93 0.58 -18.85 -16.00
CA VAL A 93 0.11 -17.65 -15.28
C VAL A 93 0.74 -17.55 -13.90
N ILE A 94 0.85 -18.68 -13.19
CA ILE A 94 1.47 -18.75 -11.86
C ILE A 94 2.96 -18.41 -11.95
N ASN A 95 3.70 -18.99 -12.89
CA ASN A 95 5.12 -18.73 -13.06
C ASN A 95 5.39 -17.26 -13.43
N LEU A 96 4.64 -16.70 -14.39
CA LEU A 96 4.72 -15.28 -14.74
C LEU A 96 4.43 -14.38 -13.52
N GLY A 97 3.39 -14.71 -12.76
CA GLY A 97 3.02 -13.98 -11.56
C GLY A 97 4.12 -14.02 -10.50
N PHE A 98 4.76 -15.18 -10.33
CA PHE A 98 5.83 -15.34 -9.37
C PHE A 98 7.11 -14.59 -9.78
N ASP A 99 7.46 -14.60 -11.07
CA ASP A 99 8.60 -13.85 -11.60
C ASP A 99 8.43 -12.34 -11.36
N LEU A 100 7.23 -11.82 -11.65
CA LEU A 100 6.90 -10.42 -11.38
C LEU A 100 6.94 -10.09 -9.88
N PHE A 101 6.45 -11.00 -9.04
CA PHE A 101 6.49 -10.83 -7.59
C PHE A 101 7.94 -10.83 -7.07
N ALA A 102 8.80 -11.71 -7.57
CA ALA A 102 10.22 -11.73 -7.24
C ALA A 102 10.94 -10.45 -7.67
N GLN A 103 10.68 -9.99 -8.89
CA GLN A 103 11.25 -8.74 -9.42
C GLN A 103 10.84 -7.53 -8.56
N GLN A 104 9.57 -7.42 -8.15
CA GLN A 104 9.08 -6.35 -7.29
C GLN A 104 9.75 -6.35 -5.91
N ASN A 105 10.20 -7.52 -5.43
CA ASN A 105 10.95 -7.67 -4.19
C ASN A 105 12.46 -7.52 -4.37
N GLY A 106 12.95 -7.22 -5.59
CA GLY A 106 14.37 -7.08 -5.89
C GLY A 106 15.16 -8.38 -5.75
N GLN A 107 14.52 -9.55 -5.94
CA GLN A 107 15.13 -10.88 -5.76
C GLN A 107 14.96 -11.75 -7.01
N GLN A 108 15.85 -12.74 -7.15
CA GLN A 108 15.67 -13.78 -8.16
C GLN A 108 14.54 -14.74 -7.73
N PRO A 109 13.77 -15.28 -8.69
CA PRO A 109 12.62 -16.16 -8.37
C PRO A 109 13.01 -17.36 -7.49
N ASP A 110 14.08 -18.08 -7.80
CA ASP A 110 14.51 -19.26 -7.04
C ASP A 110 14.96 -18.91 -5.61
N GLU A 111 15.64 -17.77 -5.44
CA GLU A 111 16.06 -17.28 -4.12
C GLU A 111 14.87 -16.89 -3.26
N LEU A 112 13.90 -16.18 -3.85
CA LEU A 112 12.67 -15.80 -3.15
C LEU A 112 11.88 -17.04 -2.72
N ARG A 113 11.71 -18.02 -3.62
CA ARG A 113 10.99 -19.28 -3.33
C ARG A 113 11.67 -20.06 -2.20
N THR A 114 13.00 -20.20 -2.28
CA THR A 114 13.79 -20.87 -1.23
C THR A 114 13.65 -20.18 0.12
N ARG A 115 13.71 -18.84 0.14
CA ARG A 115 13.55 -18.03 1.34
C ARG A 115 12.15 -18.19 1.95
N LEU A 116 11.09 -18.11 1.14
CA LEU A 116 9.71 -18.25 1.62
C LEU A 116 9.43 -19.65 2.16
N ASN A 117 9.92 -20.69 1.48
CA ASN A 117 9.81 -22.08 1.94
C ASN A 117 10.58 -22.30 3.25
N GLY A 118 11.75 -21.69 3.40
CA GLY A 118 12.53 -21.72 4.64
C GLY A 118 11.82 -21.06 5.83
N LEU A 119 10.87 -20.16 5.56
CA LEU A 119 10.00 -19.57 6.58
C LEU A 119 8.72 -20.39 6.83
N GLY A 120 8.58 -21.59 6.22
CA GLY A 120 7.43 -22.46 6.41
C GLY A 120 6.20 -22.10 5.55
N ILE A 121 6.36 -21.24 4.54
CA ILE A 121 5.30 -20.89 3.60
C ILE A 121 5.33 -21.91 2.46
N SER A 122 4.20 -22.58 2.23
CA SER A 122 4.09 -23.62 1.20
C SER A 122 4.07 -23.02 -0.21
N ASN A 123 4.58 -23.79 -1.18
CA ASN A 123 4.49 -23.41 -2.59
C ASN A 123 3.04 -23.16 -3.03
N GLN A 124 2.09 -23.95 -2.51
CA GLN A 124 0.67 -23.77 -2.81
C GLN A 124 0.17 -22.39 -2.37
N ALA A 125 0.48 -21.96 -1.13
CA ALA A 125 0.07 -20.66 -0.63
C ALA A 125 0.68 -19.48 -1.42
N ILE A 126 1.94 -19.64 -1.86
CA ILE A 126 2.62 -18.67 -2.73
C ILE A 126 1.94 -18.62 -4.10
N ASN A 127 1.71 -19.79 -4.70
CA ASN A 127 1.11 -19.91 -6.02
C ASN A 127 -0.33 -19.35 -6.05
N ASP A 128 -1.14 -19.65 -5.02
CA ASP A 128 -2.51 -19.11 -4.90
C ASP A 128 -2.51 -17.59 -4.82
N PHE A 129 -1.57 -17.01 -4.08
CA PHE A 129 -1.43 -15.55 -3.96
C PHE A 129 -1.07 -14.90 -5.31
N VAL A 130 -0.01 -15.38 -5.96
CA VAL A 130 0.44 -14.79 -7.23
C VAL A 130 -0.56 -15.03 -8.36
N ALA A 131 -1.24 -16.18 -8.36
CA ALA A 131 -2.30 -16.49 -9.31
C ALA A 131 -3.46 -15.49 -9.21
N ALA A 132 -3.94 -15.22 -7.99
CA ALA A 132 -5.03 -14.28 -7.77
C ALA A 132 -4.67 -12.86 -8.25
N GLU A 133 -3.46 -12.39 -7.94
CA GLU A 133 -2.97 -11.09 -8.38
C GLU A 133 -2.80 -11.00 -9.90
N THR A 134 -2.28 -12.04 -10.52
CA THR A 134 -2.04 -12.08 -11.97
C THR A 134 -3.36 -12.15 -12.74
N ILE A 135 -4.27 -13.03 -12.33
CA ILE A 135 -5.62 -13.15 -12.91
C ILE A 135 -6.37 -11.81 -12.79
N TRP A 136 -6.32 -11.18 -11.60
CA TRP A 136 -6.98 -9.89 -11.39
C TRP A 136 -6.47 -8.81 -12.32
N ARG A 137 -5.15 -8.73 -12.50
CA ARG A 137 -4.53 -7.79 -13.44
C ARG A 137 -5.05 -7.97 -14.85
N GLU A 138 -5.18 -9.21 -15.32
CA GLU A 138 -5.71 -9.50 -16.66
C GLU A 138 -7.22 -9.19 -16.76
N VAL A 139 -8.01 -9.47 -15.71
CA VAL A 139 -9.43 -9.06 -15.65
C VAL A 139 -9.57 -7.55 -15.78
N VAL A 140 -8.81 -6.81 -14.98
CA VAL A 140 -8.83 -5.34 -14.98
C VAL A 140 -8.42 -4.80 -16.34
N ARG A 141 -7.35 -5.34 -16.92
CA ARG A 141 -6.85 -4.95 -18.23
C ARG A 141 -7.90 -5.19 -19.32
N ALA A 142 -8.44 -6.41 -19.40
CA ALA A 142 -9.42 -6.77 -20.42
C ALA A 142 -10.71 -5.95 -20.31
N ARG A 143 -11.15 -5.65 -19.08
CA ARG A 143 -12.43 -5.00 -18.84
C ARG A 143 -12.37 -3.47 -18.91
N PHE A 144 -11.26 -2.87 -18.49
CA PHE A 144 -11.21 -1.43 -18.23
C PHE A 144 -10.18 -0.66 -19.04
N LEU A 145 -9.13 -1.29 -19.58
CA LEU A 145 -8.04 -0.56 -20.22
C LEU A 145 -8.52 0.37 -21.35
N THR A 146 -9.34 -0.16 -22.27
CA THR A 146 -9.86 0.64 -23.38
C THR A 146 -10.81 1.76 -22.90
N ARG A 147 -11.60 1.48 -21.88
CA ARG A 147 -12.56 2.44 -21.31
C ARG A 147 -11.89 3.54 -20.50
N ALA A 148 -10.74 3.22 -19.87
CA ALA A 148 -9.98 4.11 -19.03
C ALA A 148 -9.06 5.06 -19.84
N GLU A 149 -8.90 4.83 -21.15
CA GLU A 149 -8.03 5.65 -21.99
C GLU A 149 -8.49 7.12 -21.97
N PRO A 150 -7.65 8.06 -21.51
CA PRO A 150 -8.04 9.46 -21.42
C PRO A 150 -8.15 10.10 -22.81
N SER A 151 -9.15 10.94 -22.99
CA SER A 151 -9.28 11.73 -24.22
C SER A 151 -8.16 12.77 -24.34
N GLN A 152 -7.83 13.19 -25.57
CA GLN A 152 -6.85 14.25 -25.80
C GLN A 152 -7.25 15.55 -25.07
N THR A 153 -8.54 15.88 -25.08
CA THR A 153 -9.07 17.04 -24.35
C THR A 153 -8.75 16.97 -22.86
N ARG A 154 -8.89 15.79 -22.23
CA ARG A 154 -8.56 15.59 -20.81
C ARG A 154 -7.07 15.75 -20.55
N ILE A 155 -6.22 15.24 -21.46
CA ILE A 155 -4.76 15.41 -21.37
C ILE A 155 -4.41 16.90 -21.48
N ASP A 156 -5.00 17.62 -22.45
CA ASP A 156 -4.75 19.06 -22.66
C ASP A 156 -5.21 19.90 -21.47
N GLU A 157 -6.36 19.59 -20.89
CA GLU A 157 -6.85 20.25 -19.67
C GLU A 157 -5.87 20.06 -18.49
N GLU A 158 -5.39 18.83 -18.29
CA GLU A 158 -4.47 18.55 -17.19
C GLU A 158 -3.10 19.22 -17.40
N LEU A 159 -2.62 19.28 -18.64
CA LEU A 159 -1.41 20.02 -19.00
C LEU A 159 -1.55 21.52 -18.77
N ARG A 160 -2.68 22.10 -19.16
CA ARG A 160 -2.97 23.53 -18.92
C ARG A 160 -3.03 23.82 -17.43
N LEU A 161 -3.77 23.03 -16.65
CA LEU A 161 -3.82 23.18 -15.19
C LEU A 161 -2.42 23.07 -14.57
N SER A 162 -1.60 22.16 -15.05
CA SER A 162 -0.23 22.00 -14.57
C SER A 162 0.65 23.21 -14.94
N ALA A 163 0.50 23.76 -16.16
CA ALA A 163 1.22 24.96 -16.60
C ALA A 163 0.80 26.18 -15.79
N ASP A 164 -0.50 26.41 -15.62
CA ASP A 164 -1.03 27.52 -14.82
C ASP A 164 -0.52 27.47 -13.37
N LEU A 165 -0.47 26.26 -12.78
CA LEU A 165 0.05 26.05 -11.45
C LEU A 165 1.57 26.33 -11.36
N THR A 166 2.34 25.95 -12.36
CA THR A 166 3.81 26.11 -12.38
C THR A 166 4.26 27.52 -12.75
N ASN A 167 3.40 28.32 -13.40
CA ASN A 167 3.65 29.73 -13.71
C ASN A 167 3.44 30.69 -12.51
N THR A 168 3.22 30.13 -11.34
CA THR A 168 3.07 30.89 -10.10
C THR A 168 4.34 30.75 -9.27
N SER A 169 4.87 31.87 -8.77
CA SER A 169 5.93 31.89 -7.76
C SER A 169 5.33 32.13 -6.37
N TYR A 170 5.89 31.46 -5.39
CA TYR A 170 5.45 31.49 -3.99
C TYR A 170 6.55 32.07 -3.12
N ARG A 171 6.25 33.04 -2.29
CA ARG A 171 7.14 33.48 -1.21
C ARG A 171 6.81 32.65 0.02
N LEU A 172 7.80 31.86 0.45
CA LEU A 172 7.60 30.83 1.48
C LEU A 172 8.51 31.06 2.68
N LYS A 173 8.01 30.67 3.86
CA LYS A 173 8.82 30.42 5.06
C LYS A 173 8.72 28.94 5.42
N GLU A 174 9.76 28.42 6.05
CA GLU A 174 9.92 27.01 6.43
C GLU A 174 10.14 26.88 7.94
N LEU A 175 9.41 25.95 8.55
CA LEU A 175 9.67 25.43 9.89
C LEU A 175 9.94 23.94 9.73
N GLY A 176 11.14 23.46 10.02
CA GLY A 176 11.46 22.07 9.79
C GLY A 176 12.31 21.43 10.89
N VAL A 177 12.16 20.12 11.03
CA VAL A 177 12.94 19.25 11.92
C VAL A 177 13.75 18.26 11.09
N VAL A 178 15.00 18.02 11.49
CA VAL A 178 15.94 17.17 10.75
C VAL A 178 16.10 15.84 11.50
N PHE A 179 15.97 14.73 10.78
CA PHE A 179 16.15 13.39 11.33
C PHE A 179 17.62 13.05 11.53
N THR A 180 17.90 12.36 12.63
CA THR A 180 19.26 11.97 13.04
C THR A 180 19.61 10.53 12.65
N GLY A 181 18.63 9.74 12.17
CA GLY A 181 18.76 8.29 11.96
C GLY A 181 18.51 7.46 13.23
N ASN A 182 18.36 8.10 14.40
CA ASN A 182 17.97 7.44 15.63
C ASN A 182 16.45 7.34 15.71
N GLN A 183 15.90 6.11 15.70
CA GLN A 183 14.45 5.88 15.66
C GLN A 183 13.66 6.56 16.79
N ALA A 184 14.20 6.61 18.02
CA ALA A 184 13.51 7.21 19.16
C ALA A 184 13.46 8.73 19.03
N GLN A 185 14.59 9.35 18.65
CA GLN A 185 14.68 10.79 18.43
C GLN A 185 13.84 11.22 17.21
N ASP A 186 13.90 10.47 16.13
CA ASP A 186 13.15 10.77 14.92
C ASP A 186 11.63 10.64 15.14
N ARG A 187 11.20 9.69 16.01
CA ARG A 187 9.79 9.62 16.45
C ARG A 187 9.39 10.84 17.26
N ALA A 188 10.23 11.29 18.19
CA ALA A 188 9.96 12.49 18.96
C ALA A 188 9.82 13.72 18.06
N LYS A 189 10.71 13.89 17.07
CA LYS A 189 10.67 14.98 16.08
C LYS A 189 9.42 14.93 15.20
N ARG A 190 8.95 13.72 14.79
CA ARG A 190 7.67 13.56 14.07
C ARG A 190 6.49 14.04 14.92
N ASN A 191 6.46 13.67 16.19
CA ASN A 191 5.38 14.10 17.09
C ASN A 191 5.44 15.62 17.32
N GLN A 192 6.63 16.17 17.49
CA GLN A 192 6.85 17.60 17.68
C GLN A 192 6.34 18.43 16.49
N ILE A 193 6.67 18.05 15.25
CA ILE A 193 6.23 18.80 14.06
C ILE A 193 4.72 18.73 13.88
N VAL A 194 4.06 17.61 14.25
CA VAL A 194 2.61 17.47 14.22
C VAL A 194 1.96 18.36 15.28
N GLU A 195 2.53 18.41 16.47
CA GLU A 195 2.03 19.29 17.53
C GLU A 195 2.16 20.76 17.17
N LEU A 196 3.30 21.18 16.62
CA LEU A 196 3.53 22.52 16.08
C LEU A 196 2.53 22.86 14.98
N TYR A 197 2.25 21.93 14.06
CA TYR A 197 1.23 22.13 13.03
C TYR A 197 -0.15 22.40 13.66
N ASN A 198 -0.54 21.62 14.66
CA ASN A 198 -1.82 21.78 15.34
C ASN A 198 -1.93 23.14 16.04
N GLN A 199 -0.85 23.63 16.65
CA GLN A 199 -0.83 24.94 17.29
C GLN A 199 -0.91 26.09 16.25
N LEU A 200 -0.13 25.97 15.18
CA LEU A 200 0.00 27.01 14.15
C LEU A 200 -1.24 27.14 13.29
N GLN A 201 -2.00 26.04 13.01
CA GLN A 201 -3.22 26.12 12.21
C GLN A 201 -4.35 26.93 12.90
N PHE A 202 -4.29 27.10 14.23
CA PHE A 202 -5.24 27.90 15.00
C PHE A 202 -4.74 29.31 15.34
N GLY A 203 -3.73 29.81 14.63
CA GLY A 203 -3.25 31.20 14.75
C GLY A 203 -2.02 31.37 15.63
N GLY A 204 -1.22 30.30 15.85
CA GLY A 204 0.07 30.40 16.50
C GLY A 204 1.07 31.27 15.74
N ASP A 205 2.05 31.86 16.46
CA ASP A 205 3.11 32.68 15.87
C ASP A 205 4.13 31.77 15.14
N PHE A 206 4.08 31.77 13.80
CA PHE A 206 4.98 30.97 12.96
C PHE A 206 6.45 31.41 13.14
N ASP A 207 6.73 32.70 13.26
CA ASP A 207 8.08 33.22 13.39
C ASP A 207 8.70 32.86 14.75
N ALA A 208 7.90 32.84 15.81
CA ALA A 208 8.33 32.35 17.12
C ALA A 208 8.65 30.85 17.06
N ALA A 209 7.77 30.07 16.43
CA ALA A 209 7.99 28.64 16.28
C ALA A 209 9.25 28.32 15.45
N VAL A 210 9.53 29.07 14.38
CA VAL A 210 10.77 28.94 13.61
C VAL A 210 12.01 29.18 14.49
N ARG A 211 12.01 30.27 15.25
CA ARG A 211 13.16 30.62 16.11
C ARG A 211 13.42 29.57 17.19
N GLU A 212 12.40 28.96 17.70
CA GLU A 212 12.50 28.01 18.83
C GLU A 212 12.74 26.56 18.37
N PHE A 213 12.14 26.14 17.27
CA PHE A 213 12.07 24.71 16.91
C PHE A 213 12.67 24.35 15.55
N SER A 214 12.96 25.33 14.67
CA SER A 214 13.43 25.00 13.33
C SER A 214 14.90 24.59 13.34
N GLU A 215 15.19 23.44 12.75
CA GLU A 215 16.53 22.87 12.60
C GLU A 215 17.06 22.96 11.16
N THR A 216 16.28 23.53 10.23
CA THR A 216 16.69 23.67 8.83
C THR A 216 17.68 24.82 8.65
N PRO A 217 18.47 24.83 7.57
CA PRO A 217 19.42 25.92 7.30
C PRO A 217 18.74 27.31 7.18
N SER A 218 17.48 27.36 6.80
CA SER A 218 16.69 28.58 6.69
C SER A 218 16.35 29.20 8.05
N ALA A 219 16.44 28.43 9.16
CA ALA A 219 16.12 28.90 10.53
C ALA A 219 16.90 30.16 10.92
N ALA A 220 18.21 30.23 10.57
CA ALA A 220 19.06 31.39 10.83
C ALA A 220 18.57 32.70 10.19
N GLN A 221 17.71 32.58 9.18
CA GLN A 221 17.11 33.69 8.42
C GLN A 221 15.60 33.81 8.69
N GLY A 222 15.12 33.29 9.84
CA GLY A 222 13.70 33.29 10.19
C GLY A 222 12.87 32.35 9.32
N GLY A 223 13.46 31.27 8.82
CA GLY A 223 12.80 30.28 7.95
C GLY A 223 12.54 30.75 6.52
N GLN A 224 13.06 31.91 6.10
CA GLN A 224 12.75 32.47 4.78
C GLN A 224 13.40 31.66 3.65
N LEU A 225 12.57 31.15 2.73
CA LEU A 225 13.01 30.52 1.49
C LEU A 225 13.02 31.50 0.29
N GLY A 226 12.44 32.69 0.49
CA GLY A 226 12.30 33.71 -0.58
C GLY A 226 11.23 33.30 -1.62
N TRP A 227 11.39 33.80 -2.84
CA TRP A 227 10.53 33.46 -3.98
C TRP A 227 10.96 32.12 -4.59
N VAL A 228 10.06 31.15 -4.56
CA VAL A 228 10.26 29.82 -5.13
C VAL A 228 9.29 29.64 -6.31
N PRO A 229 9.80 29.49 -7.54
CA PRO A 229 8.96 29.20 -8.70
C PRO A 229 8.20 27.87 -8.52
N GLY A 230 6.93 27.83 -8.88
CA GLY A 230 6.10 26.63 -8.84
C GLY A 230 6.69 25.48 -9.66
N SER A 231 7.41 25.79 -10.76
CA SER A 231 8.11 24.82 -11.59
C SER A 231 9.24 24.05 -10.85
N ARG A 232 9.70 24.55 -9.73
CA ARG A 232 10.71 23.88 -8.85
C ARG A 232 10.09 23.07 -7.73
N LEU A 233 8.79 23.13 -7.55
CA LEU A 233 8.06 22.44 -6.50
C LEU A 233 7.36 21.19 -7.04
N PRO A 234 7.20 20.13 -6.24
CA PRO A 234 6.35 19.01 -6.58
C PRO A 234 4.91 19.48 -6.85
N LEU A 235 4.26 18.95 -7.88
CA LEU A 235 2.94 19.41 -8.32
C LEU A 235 1.85 19.29 -7.23
N ASN A 236 1.92 18.25 -6.37
CA ASN A 236 1.04 18.12 -5.21
C ASN A 236 1.20 19.29 -4.23
N LEU A 237 2.44 19.70 -3.96
CA LEU A 237 2.72 20.84 -3.09
C LEU A 237 2.21 22.15 -3.73
N VAL A 238 2.40 22.34 -5.03
CA VAL A 238 1.87 23.50 -5.76
C VAL A 238 0.34 23.58 -5.66
N ARG A 239 -0.35 22.45 -5.81
CA ARG A 239 -1.81 22.37 -5.63
C ARG A 239 -2.24 22.75 -4.20
N ASP A 240 -1.50 22.31 -3.19
CA ASP A 240 -1.78 22.64 -1.80
C ASP A 240 -1.54 24.15 -1.54
N LEU A 241 -0.41 24.71 -2.00
CA LEU A 241 -0.09 26.14 -1.87
C LEU A 241 -1.13 27.05 -2.57
N ASN A 242 -1.70 26.60 -3.69
CA ASN A 242 -2.75 27.37 -4.38
C ASN A 242 -4.07 27.43 -3.61
N ARG A 243 -4.32 26.50 -2.71
CA ARG A 243 -5.51 26.50 -1.84
C ARG A 243 -5.34 27.35 -0.58
N LEU A 244 -4.10 27.72 -0.25
CA LEU A 244 -3.79 28.50 0.93
C LEU A 244 -3.97 29.99 0.64
N GLU A 245 -4.38 30.74 1.65
CA GLU A 245 -4.31 32.19 1.70
C GLU A 245 -2.97 32.64 2.32
N ALA A 246 -2.59 33.90 2.09
CA ALA A 246 -1.39 34.47 2.71
C ALA A 246 -1.47 34.35 4.24
N GLY A 247 -0.41 33.87 4.85
CA GLY A 247 -0.31 33.56 6.30
C GLY A 247 -0.68 32.13 6.66
N GLN A 248 -1.38 31.38 5.82
CA GLN A 248 -1.71 29.98 6.08
C GLN A 248 -0.54 29.02 5.85
N ILE A 249 -0.64 27.82 6.40
CA ILE A 249 0.44 26.83 6.43
C ILE A 249 0.04 25.52 5.74
N THR A 250 1.02 24.82 5.19
CA THR A 250 0.84 23.44 4.69
C THR A 250 0.75 22.45 5.85
N ARG A 251 0.21 21.25 5.58
CA ARG A 251 0.46 20.11 6.45
C ARG A 251 1.95 19.78 6.47
N PRO A 252 2.44 19.08 7.51
CA PRO A 252 3.81 18.58 7.53
C PRO A 252 4.11 17.76 6.27
N LEU A 253 5.18 18.10 5.59
CA LEU A 253 5.64 17.45 4.36
C LEU A 253 7.05 16.89 4.55
N SER A 254 7.38 15.82 3.82
CA SER A 254 8.71 15.23 3.86
C SER A 254 9.69 16.09 3.08
N ILE A 255 10.81 16.39 3.70
CA ILE A 255 12.01 16.97 3.09
C ILE A 255 13.12 15.90 3.05
N GLN A 256 14.26 16.21 2.42
CA GLN A 256 15.34 15.24 2.17
C GLN A 256 15.73 14.42 3.41
N ASN A 257 15.85 15.08 4.59
CA ASN A 257 16.24 14.43 5.84
C ASN A 257 15.33 14.84 7.01
N GLY A 258 14.01 14.92 6.82
CA GLY A 258 13.14 15.36 7.92
C GLY A 258 11.72 15.65 7.49
N LEU A 259 11.08 16.53 8.26
CA LEU A 259 9.75 17.05 7.99
C LEU A 259 9.76 18.58 8.09
N ALA A 260 8.95 19.24 7.26
CA ALA A 260 8.78 20.68 7.31
C ALA A 260 7.31 21.09 7.18
N ILE A 261 6.97 22.25 7.72
CA ILE A 261 5.74 22.99 7.51
C ILE A 261 6.12 24.24 6.73
N LEU A 262 5.42 24.54 5.62
CA LEU A 262 5.62 25.76 4.87
C LEU A 262 4.50 26.76 5.17
N GLN A 263 4.85 28.03 5.36
CA GLN A 263 3.92 29.13 5.40
C GLN A 263 3.93 29.88 4.08
N LEU A 264 2.75 30.06 3.49
CA LEU A 264 2.59 30.94 2.32
C LEU A 264 2.58 32.39 2.79
N VAL A 265 3.61 33.14 2.43
CA VAL A 265 3.68 34.59 2.70
C VAL A 265 2.96 35.38 1.59
N GLU A 266 3.23 35.01 0.35
CA GLU A 266 2.69 35.71 -0.82
C GLU A 266 2.76 34.78 -2.05
N ARG A 267 1.88 34.98 -3.00
CA ARG A 267 1.97 34.35 -4.30
C ARG A 267 1.83 35.40 -5.41
N ARG A 268 2.53 35.20 -6.51
CA ARG A 268 2.39 36.02 -7.70
C ARG A 268 2.37 35.14 -8.96
N SER A 269 1.59 35.52 -9.93
CA SER A 269 1.68 34.94 -11.26
C SER A 269 2.88 35.57 -12.00
N ASP A 270 3.77 34.71 -12.52
CA ASP A 270 4.98 35.18 -13.22
C ASP A 270 4.68 35.73 -14.64
N GLY A 271 3.40 35.79 -15.02
CA GLY A 271 2.91 36.56 -16.20
C GLY A 271 3.35 36.03 -17.57
N GLN A 272 4.13 35.00 -17.62
CA GLN A 272 4.55 34.37 -18.87
C GLN A 272 3.63 33.20 -19.22
N THR A 273 2.48 33.46 -19.80
CA THR A 273 1.74 32.52 -20.62
C THR A 273 2.49 32.28 -21.94
N ASN A 274 3.74 31.88 -21.87
CA ASN A 274 4.30 31.10 -22.95
C ASN A 274 3.62 29.74 -22.81
N ALA A 275 2.57 29.54 -23.59
CA ALA A 275 2.09 28.19 -23.90
C ALA A 275 3.26 27.48 -24.59
N VAL A 276 4.22 27.01 -23.80
CA VAL A 276 5.19 26.02 -24.23
C VAL A 276 4.31 24.82 -24.59
N GLU A 277 4.18 24.56 -25.89
CA GLU A 277 3.52 23.33 -26.33
C GLU A 277 4.15 22.20 -25.55
N ALA A 278 3.33 21.53 -24.72
CA ALA A 278 3.82 20.44 -23.90
C ALA A 278 4.49 19.40 -24.80
N SER A 279 5.68 18.99 -24.44
CA SER A 279 6.42 18.01 -25.24
C SER A 279 5.61 16.70 -25.35
N ALA A 280 5.88 15.92 -26.40
CA ALA A 280 5.26 14.61 -26.57
C ALA A 280 5.48 13.71 -25.33
N GLU A 281 6.63 13.85 -24.68
CA GLU A 281 6.99 13.12 -23.47
C GLU A 281 6.13 13.55 -22.25
N GLN A 282 5.90 14.85 -22.07
CA GLN A 282 5.02 15.36 -21.03
C GLN A 282 3.56 14.92 -21.25
N ARG A 283 3.08 14.94 -22.49
CA ARG A 283 1.76 14.43 -22.87
C ARG A 283 1.62 12.95 -22.53
N GLU A 284 2.63 12.15 -22.85
CA GLU A 284 2.64 10.72 -22.55
C GLU A 284 2.66 10.44 -21.04
N GLN A 285 3.45 11.18 -20.27
CA GLN A 285 3.46 11.07 -18.80
C GLN A 285 2.10 11.38 -18.19
N VAL A 286 1.44 12.44 -18.64
CA VAL A 286 0.09 12.80 -18.19
C VAL A 286 -0.92 11.73 -18.60
N ARG A 287 -0.85 11.23 -19.83
CA ARG A 287 -1.71 10.14 -20.33
C ARG A 287 -1.58 8.88 -19.45
N GLN A 288 -0.36 8.45 -19.18
CA GLN A 288 -0.10 7.26 -18.35
C GLN A 288 -0.61 7.44 -16.92
N ARG A 289 -0.42 8.62 -16.32
CA ARG A 289 -0.93 8.91 -14.98
C ARG A 289 -2.45 8.86 -14.94
N LEU A 290 -3.13 9.56 -15.85
CA LEU A 290 -4.60 9.58 -15.92
C LEU A 290 -5.17 8.18 -16.19
N LEU A 291 -4.53 7.41 -17.08
CA LEU A 291 -4.90 6.03 -17.36
C LEU A 291 -4.80 5.16 -16.10
N THR A 292 -3.68 5.26 -15.38
CA THR A 292 -3.46 4.47 -14.15
C THR A 292 -4.47 4.83 -13.07
N GLU A 293 -4.73 6.12 -12.85
CA GLU A 293 -5.72 6.62 -11.90
C GLU A 293 -7.13 6.08 -12.21
N GLU A 294 -7.53 6.15 -13.48
CA GLU A 294 -8.86 5.71 -13.92
C GLU A 294 -9.01 4.18 -13.86
N VAL A 295 -7.99 3.43 -14.31
CA VAL A 295 -7.97 1.96 -14.19
C VAL A 295 -8.08 1.53 -12.73
N THR A 296 -7.32 2.17 -11.83
CA THR A 296 -7.36 1.87 -10.40
C THR A 296 -8.77 2.13 -9.83
N ARG A 297 -9.36 3.28 -10.14
CA ARG A 297 -10.70 3.66 -9.69
C ARG A 297 -11.78 2.66 -10.18
N LEU A 298 -11.69 2.25 -11.44
CA LEU A 298 -12.62 1.28 -12.03
C LEU A 298 -12.43 -0.11 -11.42
N ALA A 299 -11.19 -0.54 -11.18
CA ALA A 299 -10.87 -1.82 -10.55
C ALA A 299 -11.37 -1.88 -9.10
N GLU A 300 -11.17 -0.82 -8.32
CA GLU A 300 -11.68 -0.71 -6.94
C GLU A 300 -13.21 -0.75 -6.91
N GLY A 301 -13.87 0.00 -7.80
CA GLY A 301 -15.33 -0.02 -7.93
C GLY A 301 -15.87 -1.41 -8.27
N TYR A 302 -15.22 -2.12 -9.19
CA TYR A 302 -15.60 -3.48 -9.57
C TYR A 302 -15.35 -4.48 -8.44
N MET A 303 -14.23 -4.34 -7.70
CA MET A 303 -13.99 -5.18 -6.53
C MET A 303 -15.07 -5.01 -5.45
N GLN A 304 -15.52 -3.77 -5.22
CA GLN A 304 -16.62 -3.51 -4.28
C GLN A 304 -17.95 -4.11 -4.77
N GLU A 305 -18.21 -4.05 -6.08
CA GLU A 305 -19.39 -4.65 -6.70
C GLU A 305 -19.41 -6.17 -6.50
N ILE A 306 -18.37 -6.88 -6.93
CA ILE A 306 -18.30 -8.35 -6.80
C ILE A 306 -18.29 -8.81 -5.34
N ARG A 307 -17.71 -8.01 -4.42
CA ARG A 307 -17.74 -8.29 -2.99
C ARG A 307 -19.15 -8.17 -2.40
N ARG A 308 -19.90 -7.13 -2.78
CA ARG A 308 -21.27 -6.93 -2.31
C ARG A 308 -22.20 -8.04 -2.77
N ASP A 309 -21.98 -8.55 -3.98
CA ASP A 309 -22.84 -9.57 -4.60
C ASP A 309 -22.44 -11.00 -4.17
N ALA A 310 -21.29 -11.17 -3.51
CA ALA A 310 -20.80 -12.46 -3.02
C ALA A 310 -21.44 -12.86 -1.69
N LEU A 311 -21.72 -14.16 -1.55
CA LEU A 311 -22.08 -14.77 -0.27
C LEU A 311 -20.80 -15.06 0.52
N ILE A 312 -20.57 -14.33 1.62
CA ILE A 312 -19.41 -14.49 2.49
C ILE A 312 -19.89 -14.93 3.87
N GLU A 313 -19.56 -16.16 4.26
CA GLU A 313 -19.87 -16.73 5.57
C GLU A 313 -18.60 -16.89 6.39
N LEU A 314 -18.53 -16.29 7.58
CA LEU A 314 -17.47 -16.50 8.57
C LEU A 314 -17.87 -17.64 9.51
N ARG A 315 -16.89 -18.52 9.88
CA ARG A 315 -17.13 -19.70 10.72
C ARG A 315 -16.18 -19.77 11.91
#